data_bf37e3231aae5d15521d1f51ac691c80
#
_entry.id   bf37e3231aae5d15521d1f51ac691c80
#
_cell.length_a   1.000
_cell.length_b   1.000
_cell.length_c   1.000
_cell.angle_alpha   90.00
_cell.angle_beta   90.00
_cell.angle_gamma   90.00
#
_symmetry.space_group_name_H-M   'P 1'
#
loop_
_entity.id
_entity.type
_entity.pdbx_description
1 polymer ?
#
loop_
_entity_poly.entity_id
_entity_poly.type
_entity_poly.pdbx_seq_one_letter_code
_entity_poly.pdbx_strand_id
1 'polypeptide(L)'
;MILLRVHMKFAEIWTTRQSSTSFRVTTTVTDTVSVTITEGESVLEIANTLEKNGALGDRDEFLSLCNSEKFDSDFDFIKAETNADKRYYKLEGYLYPDTYEFYRNENAESVIYKFLNNYETKINEKQTVDGYSKKTTVLKMVEESDTKYSLDQVMTIASIIQAEAADKEDMYYISSILHNRLTADSSLGVSSLGLDSTKFYPYRSLEDVPENDRSTYKSRYDTYDRKGLPYGPICNPGMDAIIAALNPNSSDYYFFCHDSKGQAYYASTLEQQNANLEYIESYDN
;
A
#
# COMPACT_ATOMS: atom_id res chain seq x y z
N MET A 1 1.83 32.93 10.91
CA MET A 1 1.02 33.63 9.90
C MET A 1 1.16 32.82 8.62
N ILE A 2 0.26 31.85 8.43
CA ILE A 2 0.33 30.83 7.36
C ILE A 2 -0.50 31.38 6.20
N LEU A 3 0.17 31.61 5.05
CA LEU A 3 -0.51 32.00 3.82
C LEU A 3 -1.11 30.74 3.16
N LEU A 4 -2.43 30.64 3.19
CA LEU A 4 -3.17 29.77 2.28
C LEU A 4 -3.02 30.34 0.85
N ARG A 5 -2.34 29.61 -0.04
CA ARG A 5 -2.36 29.89 -1.48
C ARG A 5 -3.63 29.25 -2.08
N VAL A 6 -4.67 30.06 -2.19
CA VAL A 6 -5.81 29.74 -3.05
C VAL A 6 -5.39 30.04 -4.50
N HIS A 7 -5.36 29.05 -5.37
CA HIS A 7 -5.16 29.28 -6.80
C HIS A 7 -6.44 29.83 -7.42
N MET A 8 -6.54 31.16 -7.47
CA MET A 8 -7.54 31.82 -8.31
C MET A 8 -6.95 32.02 -9.71
N LYS A 9 -7.49 31.32 -10.72
CA LYS A 9 -7.24 31.65 -12.12
C LYS A 9 -7.93 32.98 -12.42
N PHE A 10 -7.16 34.02 -12.73
CA PHE A 10 -7.64 35.30 -13.21
C PHE A 10 -8.21 35.11 -14.61
N ALA A 11 -9.51 35.47 -14.77
CA ALA A 11 -10.11 35.73 -16.07
C ALA A 11 -9.82 37.18 -16.41
N GLU A 12 -9.26 37.42 -17.59
CA GLU A 12 -9.00 38.80 -18.13
C GLU A 12 -10.32 39.58 -18.26
N ILE A 13 -10.37 40.76 -17.61
CA ILE A 13 -11.51 41.68 -17.71
C ILE A 13 -11.23 42.61 -18.90
N TRP A 14 -11.99 42.43 -19.97
CA TRP A 14 -12.10 43.43 -21.02
C TRP A 14 -13.21 44.46 -20.63
N THR A 15 -12.82 45.66 -20.35
CA THR A 15 -13.77 46.78 -20.15
C THR A 15 -14.15 47.40 -21.48
N THR A 16 -15.35 47.17 -21.96
CA THR A 16 -16.05 48.05 -22.90
C THR A 16 -17.31 48.60 -22.26
N ARG A 17 -17.51 49.88 -22.45
CA ARG A 17 -18.51 50.74 -21.80
C ARG A 17 -19.92 50.49 -22.33
N GLN A 18 -20.91 50.47 -21.44
CA GLN A 18 -22.36 50.65 -21.58
C GLN A 18 -23.20 49.44 -22.05
N SER A 19 -23.79 48.78 -21.08
CA SER A 19 -25.25 48.58 -20.92
C SER A 19 -25.46 47.69 -19.68
N SER A 20 -26.54 47.90 -18.97
CA SER A 20 -26.94 47.18 -17.75
C SER A 20 -27.17 45.70 -18.05
N THR A 21 -26.13 44.93 -18.02
CA THR A 21 -26.19 43.49 -18.10
C THR A 21 -25.81 42.92 -16.73
N SER A 22 -26.78 42.33 -16.05
CA SER A 22 -26.53 41.56 -14.83
C SER A 22 -25.49 40.48 -15.12
N PHE A 23 -24.31 40.59 -14.50
CA PHE A 23 -23.32 39.52 -14.45
C PHE A 23 -23.95 38.34 -13.70
N ARG A 24 -24.44 37.34 -14.43
CA ARG A 24 -24.63 36.02 -13.87
C ARG A 24 -23.25 35.42 -13.66
N VAL A 25 -22.77 35.39 -12.43
CA VAL A 25 -21.70 34.51 -12.03
C VAL A 25 -22.24 33.09 -12.19
N THR A 26 -21.96 32.49 -13.31
CA THR A 26 -22.15 31.04 -13.49
C THR A 26 -21.06 30.37 -12.65
N THR A 27 -21.38 30.05 -11.41
CA THR A 27 -20.59 29.07 -10.66
C THR A 27 -20.69 27.78 -11.45
N THR A 28 -19.65 27.42 -12.20
CA THR A 28 -19.47 26.06 -12.69
C THR A 28 -19.34 25.21 -11.45
N VAL A 29 -20.41 24.54 -11.05
CA VAL A 29 -20.34 23.46 -10.08
C VAL A 29 -19.47 22.40 -10.74
N THR A 30 -18.22 22.29 -10.33
CA THR A 30 -17.37 21.18 -10.73
C THR A 30 -18.00 19.93 -10.12
N ASP A 31 -18.47 19.03 -10.97
CA ASP A 31 -19.05 17.74 -10.54
C ASP A 31 -17.91 16.84 -10.08
N THR A 32 -17.53 16.98 -8.80
CA THR A 32 -16.48 16.18 -8.15
C THR A 32 -17.08 15.17 -7.18
N VAL A 33 -16.35 14.11 -6.93
CA VAL A 33 -16.64 13.10 -5.90
C VAL A 33 -15.43 12.96 -4.99
N SER A 34 -15.69 12.87 -3.68
CA SER A 34 -14.69 12.57 -2.69
C SER A 34 -14.68 11.06 -2.48
N VAL A 35 -13.52 10.42 -2.64
CA VAL A 35 -13.35 8.97 -2.48
C VAL A 35 -12.21 8.73 -1.51
N THR A 36 -12.49 7.95 -0.45
CA THR A 36 -11.47 7.48 0.49
C THR A 36 -11.00 6.10 0.05
N ILE A 37 -9.70 5.98 -0.16
CA ILE A 37 -9.01 4.71 -0.35
C ILE A 37 -8.43 4.30 1.01
N THR A 38 -8.81 3.13 1.48
CA THR A 38 -8.38 2.63 2.78
C THR A 38 -7.02 1.95 2.69
N GLU A 39 -6.28 1.98 3.80
CA GLU A 39 -5.01 1.27 3.92
C GLU A 39 -5.22 -0.22 3.65
N GLY A 40 -4.33 -0.81 2.88
CA GLY A 40 -4.40 -2.22 2.53
C GLY A 40 -5.20 -2.55 1.27
N GLU A 41 -5.89 -1.58 0.61
CA GLU A 41 -6.50 -1.86 -0.70
C GLU A 41 -5.41 -2.14 -1.75
N SER A 42 -5.63 -3.19 -2.56
CA SER A 42 -4.81 -3.49 -3.76
C SER A 42 -5.21 -2.60 -4.94
N VAL A 43 -4.38 -2.54 -5.98
CA VAL A 43 -4.70 -1.86 -7.25
C VAL A 43 -6.07 -2.30 -7.79
N LEU A 44 -6.38 -3.60 -7.69
CA LEU A 44 -7.65 -4.16 -8.17
C LEU A 44 -8.84 -3.64 -7.34
N GLU A 45 -8.70 -3.57 -6.03
CA GLU A 45 -9.72 -3.05 -5.11
C GLU A 45 -9.89 -1.54 -5.26
N ILE A 46 -8.79 -0.79 -5.41
CA ILE A 46 -8.83 0.65 -5.69
C ILE A 46 -9.60 0.93 -6.98
N ALA A 47 -9.32 0.18 -8.06
CA ALA A 47 -10.05 0.32 -9.31
C ALA A 47 -11.57 0.12 -9.13
N ASN A 48 -11.96 -0.89 -8.35
CA ASN A 48 -13.37 -1.15 -8.03
C ASN A 48 -13.99 -0.04 -7.16
N THR A 49 -13.24 0.46 -6.17
CA THR A 49 -13.67 1.55 -5.29
C THR A 49 -13.88 2.84 -6.09
N LEU A 50 -12.96 3.18 -7.00
CA LEU A 50 -13.07 4.36 -7.86
C LEU A 50 -14.25 4.26 -8.83
N GLU A 51 -14.42 3.13 -9.52
CA GLU A 51 -15.53 2.89 -10.45
C GLU A 51 -16.88 2.97 -9.72
N LYS A 52 -17.03 2.28 -8.60
CA LYS A 52 -18.26 2.28 -7.78
C LYS A 52 -18.67 3.69 -7.34
N ASN A 53 -17.72 4.56 -7.07
CA ASN A 53 -17.98 5.95 -6.65
C ASN A 53 -18.11 6.93 -7.84
N GLY A 54 -17.97 6.45 -9.09
CA GLY A 54 -18.06 7.28 -10.28
C GLY A 54 -16.89 8.26 -10.45
N ALA A 55 -15.75 7.97 -9.83
CA ALA A 55 -14.54 8.76 -9.94
C ALA A 55 -13.71 8.39 -11.19
N LEU A 56 -13.87 7.16 -11.71
CA LEU A 56 -13.09 6.61 -12.81
C LEU A 56 -13.98 6.41 -14.04
N GLY A 57 -13.51 6.87 -15.22
CA GLY A 57 -14.24 6.74 -16.48
C GLY A 57 -14.09 5.37 -17.12
N ASP A 58 -12.90 4.77 -17.03
CA ASP A 58 -12.58 3.46 -17.60
C ASP A 58 -11.67 2.68 -16.63
N ARG A 59 -12.22 1.61 -16.07
CA ARG A 59 -11.54 0.74 -15.12
C ARG A 59 -10.43 -0.10 -15.77
N ASP A 60 -10.68 -0.60 -16.97
CA ASP A 60 -9.73 -1.46 -17.66
C ASP A 60 -8.53 -0.64 -18.16
N GLU A 61 -8.75 0.62 -18.59
CA GLU A 61 -7.69 1.57 -18.89
C GLU A 61 -6.85 1.84 -17.65
N PHE A 62 -7.47 2.07 -16.48
CA PHE A 62 -6.74 2.28 -15.21
C PHE A 62 -5.84 1.10 -14.88
N LEU A 63 -6.37 -0.13 -14.92
CA LEU A 63 -5.59 -1.35 -14.65
C LEU A 63 -4.46 -1.56 -15.65
N SER A 64 -4.70 -1.25 -16.93
CA SER A 64 -3.68 -1.29 -17.99
C SER A 64 -2.56 -0.29 -17.72
N LEU A 65 -2.91 0.96 -17.37
CA LEU A 65 -1.95 2.01 -17.05
C LEU A 65 -1.15 1.70 -15.78
N CYS A 66 -1.74 1.01 -14.80
CA CYS A 66 -1.02 0.55 -13.61
C CYS A 66 0.11 -0.45 -13.92
N ASN A 67 0.16 -1.01 -15.15
CA ASN A 67 1.23 -1.89 -15.63
C ASN A 67 2.13 -1.24 -16.68
N SER A 68 1.87 0.01 -17.06
CA SER A 68 2.63 0.68 -18.11
C SER A 68 3.91 1.33 -17.61
N GLU A 69 4.81 1.67 -18.53
CA GLU A 69 6.02 2.45 -18.26
C GLU A 69 5.78 3.97 -18.37
N LYS A 70 4.51 4.37 -18.52
CA LYS A 70 4.13 5.76 -18.79
C LYS A 70 4.62 6.76 -17.74
N PHE A 71 4.65 6.34 -16.49
CA PHE A 71 4.96 7.18 -15.33
C PHE A 71 6.46 7.13 -14.94
N ASP A 72 7.26 6.28 -15.57
CA ASP A 72 8.66 6.03 -15.20
C ASP A 72 9.57 7.25 -15.36
N SER A 73 9.25 8.14 -16.30
CA SER A 73 10.03 9.38 -16.50
C SER A 73 9.74 10.44 -15.43
N ASP A 74 8.60 10.35 -14.77
CA ASP A 74 8.09 11.40 -13.89
C ASP A 74 8.33 11.07 -12.41
N PHE A 75 8.52 9.77 -12.08
CA PHE A 75 8.68 9.31 -10.70
C PHE A 75 9.85 8.33 -10.57
N ASP A 76 10.94 8.77 -9.94
CA ASP A 76 12.15 7.96 -9.77
C ASP A 76 11.93 6.70 -8.93
N PHE A 77 10.98 6.70 -8.00
CA PHE A 77 10.68 5.55 -7.16
C PHE A 77 10.05 4.38 -7.94
N ILE A 78 9.30 4.66 -9.02
CA ILE A 78 8.76 3.62 -9.93
C ILE A 78 9.88 3.08 -10.83
N LYS A 79 10.71 3.97 -11.36
CA LYS A 79 11.82 3.60 -12.24
C LYS A 79 12.84 2.68 -11.57
N ALA A 80 12.98 2.79 -10.25
CA ALA A 80 13.92 2.00 -9.46
C ALA A 80 13.49 0.54 -9.23
N GLU A 81 12.27 0.13 -9.65
CA GLU A 81 11.78 -1.22 -9.49
C GLU A 81 12.59 -2.24 -10.28
N THR A 82 12.94 -3.35 -9.63
CA THR A 82 13.79 -4.40 -10.23
C THR A 82 13.03 -5.58 -10.82
N ASN A 83 11.74 -5.73 -10.49
CA ASN A 83 10.91 -6.88 -10.84
C ASN A 83 9.59 -6.50 -11.55
N ALA A 84 9.53 -5.34 -12.19
CA ALA A 84 8.31 -4.82 -12.81
C ALA A 84 7.67 -5.82 -13.80
N ASP A 85 8.49 -6.52 -14.59
CA ASP A 85 8.06 -7.54 -15.55
C ASP A 85 7.42 -8.78 -14.92
N LYS A 86 7.64 -8.99 -13.62
CA LYS A 86 7.11 -10.14 -12.86
C LYS A 86 5.92 -9.78 -11.99
N ARG A 87 5.51 -8.50 -11.94
CA ARG A 87 4.39 -8.04 -11.12
C ARG A 87 3.06 -8.25 -11.84
N TYR A 88 1.98 -8.42 -11.06
CA TYR A 88 0.62 -8.34 -11.59
C TYR A 88 0.26 -6.90 -11.90
N TYR A 89 0.63 -5.97 -11.00
CA TYR A 89 0.49 -4.52 -11.18
C TYR A 89 1.80 -3.84 -10.76
N LYS A 90 2.39 -3.09 -11.70
CA LYS A 90 3.64 -2.35 -11.48
C LYS A 90 3.47 -1.30 -10.38
N LEU A 91 2.32 -0.60 -10.36
CA LEU A 91 2.04 0.46 -9.40
C LEU A 91 1.50 -0.04 -8.05
N GLU A 92 1.44 -1.37 -7.79
CA GLU A 92 1.06 -1.87 -6.48
C GLU A 92 2.01 -1.39 -5.40
N GLY A 93 1.46 -0.86 -4.30
CA GLY A 93 2.21 -0.26 -3.19
C GLY A 93 2.47 1.24 -3.34
N TYR A 94 2.17 1.84 -4.50
CA TYR A 94 2.44 3.27 -4.79
C TYR A 94 1.17 4.12 -4.93
N LEU A 95 -0.02 3.52 -4.86
CA LEU A 95 -1.30 4.24 -4.86
C LEU A 95 -1.68 4.56 -3.40
N TYR A 96 -1.05 5.59 -2.82
CA TYR A 96 -1.12 5.86 -1.39
C TYR A 96 -2.56 6.00 -0.87
N PRO A 97 -2.93 5.31 0.23
CA PRO A 97 -4.26 5.41 0.84
C PRO A 97 -4.49 6.80 1.44
N ASP A 98 -5.54 7.48 1.00
CA ASP A 98 -5.95 8.81 1.47
C ASP A 98 -7.37 9.12 0.96
N THR A 99 -7.90 10.28 1.30
CA THR A 99 -9.14 10.81 0.71
C THR A 99 -8.80 11.76 -0.44
N TYR A 100 -9.35 11.46 -1.62
CA TYR A 100 -9.08 12.17 -2.87
C TYR A 100 -10.36 12.82 -3.42
N GLU A 101 -10.19 13.98 -4.04
CA GLU A 101 -11.22 14.63 -4.85
C GLU A 101 -10.97 14.31 -6.34
N PHE A 102 -11.96 13.71 -6.99
CA PHE A 102 -11.94 13.39 -8.41
C PHE A 102 -13.06 14.10 -9.15
N TYR A 103 -12.86 14.42 -10.43
CA TYR A 103 -13.97 14.69 -11.30
C TYR A 103 -14.76 13.41 -11.57
N ARG A 104 -16.07 13.52 -11.82
CA ARG A 104 -16.81 12.33 -12.24
C ARG A 104 -16.29 11.81 -13.57
N ASN A 105 -16.13 10.47 -13.65
CA ASN A 105 -15.57 9.79 -14.80
C ASN A 105 -14.22 10.40 -15.25
N GLU A 106 -13.37 10.73 -14.29
CA GLU A 106 -12.03 11.27 -14.59
C GLU A 106 -11.23 10.24 -15.40
N ASN A 107 -10.37 10.72 -16.31
CA ASN A 107 -9.53 9.82 -17.09
C ASN A 107 -8.51 9.12 -16.17
N ALA A 108 -8.20 7.87 -16.49
CA ALA A 108 -7.38 6.99 -15.66
C ALA A 108 -5.97 7.54 -15.40
N GLU A 109 -5.37 8.20 -16.39
CA GLU A 109 -4.04 8.80 -16.25
C GLU A 109 -4.02 9.90 -15.18
N SER A 110 -4.98 10.83 -15.20
CA SER A 110 -5.09 11.90 -14.20
C SER A 110 -5.33 11.35 -12.80
N VAL A 111 -6.15 10.29 -12.69
CA VAL A 111 -6.40 9.60 -11.43
C VAL A 111 -5.10 9.01 -10.87
N ILE A 112 -4.32 8.32 -11.69
CA ILE A 112 -3.03 7.73 -11.27
C ILE A 112 -2.04 8.81 -10.85
N TYR A 113 -1.92 9.92 -11.59
CA TYR A 113 -1.05 11.03 -11.19
C TYR A 113 -1.42 11.61 -9.82
N LYS A 114 -2.69 11.67 -9.44
CA LYS A 114 -3.09 12.12 -8.09
C LYS A 114 -2.53 11.20 -7.00
N PHE A 115 -2.61 9.89 -7.21
CA PHE A 115 -2.07 8.90 -6.27
C PHE A 115 -0.55 9.00 -6.16
N LEU A 116 0.16 9.02 -7.29
CA LEU A 116 1.62 9.02 -7.32
C LEU A 116 2.20 10.32 -6.75
N ASN A 117 1.61 11.48 -7.05
CA ASN A 117 1.99 12.76 -6.45
C ASN A 117 1.76 12.78 -4.93
N ASN A 118 0.66 12.17 -4.45
CA ASN A 118 0.42 12.05 -3.03
C ASN A 118 1.41 11.11 -2.36
N TYR A 119 1.69 9.95 -2.97
CA TYR A 119 2.73 9.03 -2.50
C TYR A 119 4.09 9.74 -2.36
N GLU A 120 4.54 10.43 -3.40
CA GLU A 120 5.79 11.20 -3.37
C GLU A 120 5.81 12.23 -2.23
N THR A 121 4.68 12.94 -2.02
CA THR A 121 4.52 13.88 -0.91
C THR A 121 4.69 13.19 0.43
N LYS A 122 4.02 12.05 0.64
CA LYS A 122 4.00 11.31 1.91
C LYS A 122 5.37 10.74 2.27
N ILE A 123 6.11 10.15 1.33
CA ILE A 123 7.45 9.60 1.61
C ILE A 123 8.49 10.69 1.90
N ASN A 124 8.25 11.93 1.44
CA ASN A 124 9.08 13.11 1.70
C ASN A 124 8.59 13.93 2.91
N GLU A 125 7.41 13.66 3.46
CA GLU A 125 6.90 14.34 4.64
C GLU A 125 7.65 13.91 5.90
N LYS A 126 7.94 14.91 6.77
CA LYS A 126 8.66 14.66 8.02
C LYS A 126 7.76 14.04 9.08
N GLN A 127 8.06 12.81 9.44
CA GLN A 127 7.38 12.03 10.47
C GLN A 127 8.10 12.12 11.82
N THR A 128 7.33 12.00 12.92
CA THR A 128 7.89 11.70 14.25
C THR A 128 7.90 10.19 14.39
N VAL A 129 9.09 9.62 14.55
CA VAL A 129 9.29 8.16 14.63
C VAL A 129 10.04 7.84 15.91
N ASP A 130 9.60 6.84 16.64
CA ASP A 130 10.24 6.39 17.85
C ASP A 130 11.69 5.91 17.56
N GLY A 131 12.61 6.24 18.46
CA GLY A 131 14.04 5.98 18.24
C GLY A 131 14.80 7.07 17.47
N TYR A 132 14.10 7.99 16.80
CA TYR A 132 14.70 9.12 16.10
C TYR A 132 14.64 10.40 16.94
N SER A 133 15.79 11.04 17.16
CA SER A 133 15.88 12.29 17.95
C SER A 133 15.25 13.52 17.28
N LYS A 134 15.00 13.43 15.96
CA LYS A 134 14.38 14.50 15.13
C LYS A 134 13.41 13.87 14.16
N LYS A 135 12.44 14.69 13.70
CA LYS A 135 11.57 14.29 12.59
C LYS A 135 12.38 13.89 11.36
N THR A 136 12.03 12.75 10.77
CA THR A 136 12.70 12.15 9.61
C THR A 136 11.70 11.87 8.49
N THR A 137 12.17 11.59 7.28
CA THR A 137 11.33 11.18 6.15
C THR A 137 11.52 9.68 5.87
N VAL A 138 10.57 9.03 5.19
CA VAL A 138 10.70 7.63 4.78
C VAL A 138 11.98 7.42 3.97
N LEU A 139 12.26 8.30 2.99
CA LEU A 139 13.47 8.19 2.17
C LEU A 139 14.75 8.23 3.01
N LYS A 140 14.79 9.10 4.01
CA LYS A 140 15.95 9.18 4.90
C LYS A 140 16.08 7.94 5.79
N MET A 141 14.97 7.39 6.27
CA MET A 141 14.98 6.13 7.02
C MET A 141 15.50 4.97 6.17
N VAL A 142 15.11 4.90 4.89
CA VAL A 142 15.63 3.89 3.94
C VAL A 142 17.14 4.06 3.75
N GLU A 143 17.61 5.29 3.57
CA GLU A 143 19.05 5.59 3.39
C GLU A 143 19.89 5.22 4.62
N GLU A 144 19.36 5.50 5.83
CA GLU A 144 20.04 5.28 7.12
C GLU A 144 19.85 3.84 7.64
N SER A 145 18.97 3.03 7.03
CA SER A 145 18.68 1.67 7.49
C SER A 145 19.88 0.73 7.35
N ASP A 146 20.11 -0.09 8.39
CA ASP A 146 21.13 -1.15 8.37
C ASP A 146 20.79 -2.32 7.45
N THR A 147 19.52 -2.55 7.16
CA THR A 147 19.04 -3.67 6.33
C THR A 147 19.45 -3.56 4.86
N LYS A 148 19.76 -2.35 4.38
CA LYS A 148 20.09 -2.05 2.97
C LYS A 148 18.97 -2.43 1.99
N TYR A 149 17.73 -2.54 2.44
CA TYR A 149 16.59 -2.71 1.55
C TYR A 149 16.36 -1.45 0.71
N SER A 150 16.02 -1.64 -0.56
CA SER A 150 15.53 -0.55 -1.40
C SER A 150 14.15 -0.07 -0.92
N LEU A 151 13.74 1.14 -1.32
CA LEU A 151 12.39 1.64 -1.03
C LEU A 151 11.31 0.64 -1.49
N ASP A 152 11.48 0.03 -2.65
CA ASP A 152 10.57 -0.98 -3.19
C ASP A 152 10.48 -2.25 -2.31
N GLN A 153 11.61 -2.71 -1.77
CA GLN A 153 11.61 -3.83 -0.83
C GLN A 153 10.96 -3.45 0.51
N VAL A 154 11.17 -2.22 0.98
CA VAL A 154 10.49 -1.68 2.17
C VAL A 154 8.99 -1.62 1.93
N MET A 155 8.53 -1.13 0.77
CA MET A 155 7.10 -1.10 0.43
C MET A 155 6.52 -2.51 0.34
N THR A 156 7.29 -3.49 -0.16
CA THR A 156 6.89 -4.90 -0.19
C THR A 156 6.68 -5.45 1.22
N ILE A 157 7.64 -5.21 2.13
CA ILE A 157 7.52 -5.61 3.55
C ILE A 157 6.33 -4.90 4.20
N ALA A 158 6.20 -3.59 4.00
CA ALA A 158 5.10 -2.80 4.56
C ALA A 158 3.72 -3.29 4.10
N SER A 159 3.58 -3.69 2.83
CA SER A 159 2.32 -4.23 2.32
C SER A 159 1.93 -5.57 2.97
N ILE A 160 2.91 -6.39 3.30
CA ILE A 160 2.71 -7.64 4.04
C ILE A 160 2.31 -7.34 5.48
N ILE A 161 3.04 -6.43 6.16
CA ILE A 161 2.70 -5.99 7.52
C ILE A 161 1.27 -5.46 7.57
N GLN A 162 0.88 -4.61 6.61
CA GLN A 162 -0.47 -4.06 6.50
C GLN A 162 -1.54 -5.13 6.37
N ALA A 163 -1.23 -6.23 5.66
CA ALA A 163 -2.18 -7.31 5.42
C ALA A 163 -2.29 -8.32 6.58
N GLU A 164 -1.25 -8.44 7.42
CA GLU A 164 -1.16 -9.46 8.47
C GLU A 164 -1.45 -8.90 9.86
N ALA A 165 -1.09 -7.64 10.14
CA ALA A 165 -1.17 -7.09 11.49
C ALA A 165 -2.60 -6.74 11.92
N ALA A 166 -2.93 -7.03 13.17
CA ALA A 166 -4.22 -6.72 13.77
C ALA A 166 -4.32 -5.24 14.20
N ASP A 167 -3.24 -4.64 14.64
CA ASP A 167 -3.15 -3.26 15.08
C ASP A 167 -1.73 -2.68 14.89
N LYS A 168 -1.55 -1.41 15.29
CA LYS A 168 -0.28 -0.71 15.12
C LYS A 168 0.88 -1.32 15.92
N GLU A 169 0.65 -1.82 17.14
CA GLU A 169 1.70 -2.43 17.97
C GLU A 169 2.12 -3.76 17.35
N ASP A 170 1.16 -4.55 16.88
CA ASP A 170 1.41 -5.80 16.17
C ASP A 170 2.23 -5.60 14.89
N MET A 171 2.03 -4.49 14.16
CA MET A 171 2.85 -4.15 12.98
C MET A 171 4.35 -4.22 13.24
N TYR A 172 4.82 -3.77 14.40
CA TYR A 172 6.24 -3.77 14.74
C TYR A 172 6.76 -5.18 15.08
N TYR A 173 5.93 -6.05 15.68
CA TYR A 173 6.27 -7.45 15.92
C TYR A 173 6.23 -8.29 14.64
N ILE A 174 5.21 -8.10 13.79
CA ILE A 174 5.16 -8.72 12.46
C ILE A 174 6.38 -8.31 11.65
N SER A 175 6.76 -7.02 11.66
CA SER A 175 7.97 -6.54 11.00
C SER A 175 9.21 -7.29 11.50
N SER A 176 9.38 -7.41 12.82
CA SER A 176 10.48 -8.17 13.42
C SER A 176 10.53 -9.62 12.93
N ILE A 177 9.37 -10.29 12.89
CA ILE A 177 9.25 -11.66 12.43
C ILE A 177 9.63 -11.80 10.94
N LEU A 178 9.17 -10.86 10.09
CA LEU A 178 9.53 -10.85 8.67
C LEU A 178 11.04 -10.68 8.48
N HIS A 179 11.66 -9.74 9.17
CA HIS A 179 13.11 -9.53 9.12
C HIS A 179 13.88 -10.76 9.63
N ASN A 180 13.43 -11.39 10.73
CA ASN A 180 14.01 -12.61 11.25
C ASN A 180 13.92 -13.75 10.23
N ARG A 181 12.74 -13.97 9.60
CA ARG A 181 12.55 -15.01 8.56
C ARG A 181 13.39 -14.74 7.30
N LEU A 182 13.55 -13.48 6.88
CA LEU A 182 14.35 -13.11 5.72
C LEU A 182 15.86 -13.34 5.92
N THR A 183 16.32 -13.31 7.16
CA THR A 183 17.73 -13.50 7.54
C THR A 183 18.01 -14.85 8.21
N ALA A 184 16.97 -15.67 8.42
CA ALA A 184 17.08 -16.96 9.10
C ALA A 184 18.05 -17.90 8.43
N ASP A 185 18.85 -18.61 9.24
CA ASP A 185 19.61 -19.75 8.79
C ASP A 185 18.67 -20.93 8.52
N SER A 186 18.95 -21.71 7.47
CA SER A 186 18.18 -22.90 7.10
C SER A 186 18.08 -23.95 8.22
N SER A 187 18.97 -23.91 9.20
CA SER A 187 18.94 -24.80 10.38
C SER A 187 17.75 -24.57 11.30
N LEU A 188 17.11 -23.39 11.23
CA LEU A 188 15.95 -23.04 12.07
C LEU A 188 14.62 -23.60 11.53
N GLY A 189 14.65 -24.30 10.38
CA GLY A 189 13.44 -24.85 9.76
C GLY A 189 12.53 -23.79 9.12
N VAL A 190 12.95 -22.53 9.11
CA VAL A 190 12.26 -21.43 8.45
C VAL A 190 12.93 -21.19 7.09
N SER A 191 12.28 -21.59 6.00
CA SER A 191 12.88 -21.54 4.65
C SER A 191 12.23 -20.49 3.74
N SER A 192 11.11 -19.91 4.16
CA SER A 192 10.31 -18.97 3.38
C SER A 192 9.51 -18.04 4.30
N LEU A 193 8.89 -17.00 3.77
CA LEU A 193 7.99 -16.15 4.56
C LEU A 193 6.71 -16.90 4.96
N GLY A 194 6.12 -17.74 4.07
CA GLY A 194 4.99 -18.61 4.39
C GLY A 194 3.77 -17.86 4.91
N LEU A 195 3.23 -16.91 4.14
CA LEU A 195 2.17 -15.99 4.54
C LEU A 195 0.94 -16.14 3.64
N ASP A 196 -0.24 -16.29 4.26
CA ASP A 196 -1.50 -16.51 3.54
C ASP A 196 -1.89 -15.28 2.70
N SER A 197 -1.59 -14.06 3.14
CA SER A 197 -1.84 -12.82 2.41
C SER A 197 -1.21 -12.77 1.01
N THR A 198 -0.15 -13.55 0.78
CA THR A 198 0.55 -13.62 -0.52
C THR A 198 0.03 -14.71 -1.44
N LYS A 199 -0.72 -15.68 -0.89
CA LYS A 199 -1.06 -16.96 -1.53
C LYS A 199 -1.95 -16.82 -2.75
N PHE A 200 -2.88 -15.87 -2.69
CA PHE A 200 -3.86 -15.67 -3.77
C PHE A 200 -3.70 -14.32 -4.48
N TYR A 201 -2.76 -13.48 -4.08
CA TYR A 201 -2.56 -12.19 -4.74
C TYR A 201 -2.48 -12.32 -6.28
N PRO A 202 -3.16 -11.47 -7.08
CA PRO A 202 -3.80 -10.19 -6.75
C PRO A 202 -5.22 -10.30 -6.15
N TYR A 203 -5.71 -11.50 -5.89
CA TYR A 203 -6.96 -11.77 -5.17
C TYR A 203 -6.68 -11.92 -3.67
N ARG A 204 -7.72 -11.81 -2.83
CA ARG A 204 -7.60 -12.00 -1.38
C ARG A 204 -7.75 -13.46 -0.97
N SER A 205 -8.60 -14.17 -1.67
CA SER A 205 -8.95 -15.57 -1.38
C SER A 205 -9.13 -16.36 -2.68
N LEU A 206 -9.27 -17.69 -2.56
CA LEU A 206 -9.58 -18.53 -3.71
C LEU A 206 -10.98 -18.22 -4.28
N GLU A 207 -11.90 -17.76 -3.45
CA GLU A 207 -13.27 -17.41 -3.83
C GLU A 207 -13.31 -16.18 -4.74
N ASP A 208 -12.34 -15.28 -4.63
CA ASP A 208 -12.23 -14.08 -5.46
C ASP A 208 -11.62 -14.38 -6.83
N VAL A 209 -10.94 -15.51 -6.97
CA VAL A 209 -10.42 -15.97 -8.26
C VAL A 209 -11.57 -16.33 -9.18
N PRO A 210 -11.54 -15.94 -10.47
CA PRO A 210 -12.56 -16.33 -11.45
C PRO A 210 -12.83 -17.84 -11.42
N GLU A 211 -14.10 -18.24 -11.39
CA GLU A 211 -14.51 -19.64 -11.15
C GLU A 211 -13.82 -20.66 -12.08
N ASN A 212 -13.64 -20.28 -13.34
CA ASN A 212 -12.98 -21.14 -14.33
C ASN A 212 -11.49 -21.39 -14.03
N ASP A 213 -10.86 -20.51 -13.27
CA ASP A 213 -9.43 -20.56 -13.01
C ASP A 213 -9.09 -21.13 -11.61
N ARG A 214 -10.07 -21.20 -10.69
CA ARG A 214 -9.87 -21.59 -9.28
C ARG A 214 -9.13 -22.92 -9.10
N SER A 215 -9.46 -23.92 -9.90
CA SER A 215 -8.88 -25.26 -9.78
C SER A 215 -7.39 -25.34 -10.12
N THR A 216 -6.87 -24.37 -10.86
CA THR A 216 -5.48 -24.34 -11.33
C THR A 216 -4.73 -23.11 -10.90
N TYR A 217 -5.41 -22.19 -10.21
CA TYR A 217 -4.81 -20.92 -9.80
C TYR A 217 -3.65 -21.12 -8.84
N LYS A 218 -2.53 -20.49 -9.18
CA LYS A 218 -1.34 -20.44 -8.36
C LYS A 218 -0.69 -19.07 -8.51
N SER A 219 -0.61 -18.32 -7.43
CA SER A 219 0.03 -17.02 -7.45
C SER A 219 1.55 -17.16 -7.55
N ARG A 220 2.14 -16.35 -8.42
CA ARG A 220 3.61 -16.20 -8.44
C ARG A 220 4.16 -15.46 -7.21
N TYR A 221 3.28 -14.88 -6.37
CA TYR A 221 3.62 -14.20 -5.12
C TYR A 221 3.58 -15.11 -3.91
N ASP A 222 3.06 -16.36 -4.04
CA ASP A 222 2.94 -17.31 -2.94
C ASP A 222 4.28 -17.54 -2.23
N THR A 223 4.38 -17.07 -0.98
CA THR A 223 5.60 -17.15 -0.18
C THR A 223 5.81 -18.50 0.49
N TYR A 224 4.88 -19.46 0.38
CA TYR A 224 5.13 -20.86 0.73
C TYR A 224 6.03 -21.53 -0.28
N ASP A 225 5.95 -21.15 -1.55
CA ASP A 225 6.67 -21.78 -2.66
C ASP A 225 7.96 -21.05 -3.06
N ARG A 226 8.27 -19.91 -2.42
CA ARG A 226 9.45 -19.10 -2.76
C ARG A 226 10.24 -18.68 -1.54
N LYS A 227 11.54 -18.45 -1.74
CA LYS A 227 12.41 -17.84 -0.73
C LYS A 227 12.43 -16.32 -0.88
N GLY A 228 12.56 -15.62 0.25
CA GLY A 228 12.66 -14.18 0.30
C GLY A 228 11.34 -13.45 0.01
N LEU A 229 11.43 -12.19 -0.35
CA LEU A 229 10.28 -11.33 -0.63
C LEU A 229 9.54 -11.76 -1.92
N PRO A 230 8.22 -11.55 -2.02
CA PRO A 230 7.50 -11.61 -3.29
C PRO A 230 8.07 -10.59 -4.28
N TYR A 231 7.60 -10.60 -5.52
CA TYR A 231 8.13 -9.72 -6.58
C TYR A 231 7.85 -8.24 -6.37
N GLY A 232 6.97 -7.89 -5.46
CA GLY A 232 6.60 -6.52 -5.11
C GLY A 232 5.49 -6.51 -4.06
N PRO A 233 4.95 -5.33 -3.73
CA PRO A 233 3.86 -5.17 -2.79
C PRO A 233 2.61 -5.97 -3.16
N ILE A 234 1.78 -6.31 -2.17
CA ILE A 234 0.51 -7.04 -2.32
C ILE A 234 -0.72 -6.17 -2.04
N CYS A 235 -0.49 -4.94 -1.59
CA CYS A 235 -1.49 -3.90 -1.34
C CYS A 235 -0.80 -2.55 -1.18
N ASN A 236 -1.58 -1.49 -0.99
CA ASN A 236 -1.08 -0.14 -0.73
C ASN A 236 -1.09 0.12 0.79
N PRO A 237 0.09 0.13 1.44
CA PRO A 237 0.19 0.26 2.89
C PRO A 237 0.01 1.70 3.36
N GLY A 238 -0.47 1.86 4.59
CA GLY A 238 -0.45 3.11 5.33
C GLY A 238 0.93 3.46 5.89
N MET A 239 1.04 4.70 6.42
CA MET A 239 2.32 5.20 6.94
C MET A 239 2.82 4.38 8.15
N ASP A 240 1.93 3.90 9.01
CA ASP A 240 2.31 3.12 10.17
C ASP A 240 2.99 1.80 9.78
N ALA A 241 2.48 1.11 8.76
CA ALA A 241 3.10 -0.11 8.23
C ALA A 241 4.45 0.16 7.56
N ILE A 242 4.58 1.31 6.83
CA ILE A 242 5.86 1.73 6.22
C ILE A 242 6.91 2.01 7.30
N ILE A 243 6.53 2.72 8.37
CA ILE A 243 7.43 3.00 9.49
C ILE A 243 7.81 1.71 10.21
N ALA A 244 6.85 0.81 10.45
CA ALA A 244 7.12 -0.49 11.08
C ALA A 244 8.09 -1.34 10.25
N ALA A 245 7.98 -1.34 8.92
CA ALA A 245 8.89 -2.04 8.03
C ALA A 245 10.35 -1.55 8.16
N LEU A 246 10.54 -0.26 8.48
CA LEU A 246 11.85 0.37 8.64
C LEU A 246 12.37 0.38 10.08
N ASN A 247 11.50 0.14 11.06
CA ASN A 247 11.81 0.25 12.48
C ASN A 247 11.21 -0.93 13.29
N PRO A 248 11.58 -2.19 12.96
CA PRO A 248 11.03 -3.37 13.62
C PRO A 248 11.36 -3.40 15.11
N ASN A 249 10.48 -4.01 15.91
CA ASN A 249 10.82 -4.36 17.29
C ASN A 249 12.00 -5.35 17.30
N SER A 250 12.79 -5.30 18.37
CA SER A 250 13.83 -6.31 18.59
C SER A 250 13.19 -7.55 19.24
N SER A 251 13.11 -8.66 18.53
CA SER A 251 12.60 -9.93 19.05
C SER A 251 13.33 -11.12 18.42
N ASP A 252 13.19 -12.29 19.05
CA ASP A 252 13.63 -13.59 18.53
C ASP A 252 12.45 -14.45 18.00
N TYR A 253 11.31 -13.80 17.68
CA TYR A 253 10.15 -14.48 17.17
C TYR A 253 10.29 -14.79 15.67
N TYR A 254 9.77 -15.97 15.30
CA TYR A 254 9.69 -16.45 13.91
C TYR A 254 8.26 -16.80 13.50
N PHE A 255 7.32 -16.91 14.45
CA PHE A 255 5.94 -17.33 14.23
C PHE A 255 4.99 -16.37 14.93
N PHE A 256 3.79 -16.26 14.36
CA PHE A 256 2.68 -15.53 14.94
C PHE A 256 1.34 -16.18 14.54
N CYS A 257 0.33 -15.91 15.30
CA CYS A 257 -1.08 -16.17 14.97
C CYS A 257 -1.97 -15.21 15.76
N HIS A 258 -3.21 -15.09 15.34
CA HIS A 258 -4.23 -14.26 16.00
C HIS A 258 -5.42 -15.12 16.38
N ASP A 259 -6.06 -14.78 17.51
CA ASP A 259 -7.35 -15.35 17.86
C ASP A 259 -8.51 -14.62 17.15
N SER A 260 -9.73 -15.10 17.33
CA SER A 260 -10.94 -14.52 16.72
C SER A 260 -11.23 -13.07 17.13
N LYS A 261 -10.55 -12.56 18.17
CA LYS A 261 -10.66 -11.18 18.67
C LYS A 261 -9.52 -10.29 18.17
N GLY A 262 -8.58 -10.84 17.38
CA GLY A 262 -7.40 -10.13 16.89
C GLY A 262 -6.25 -10.03 17.90
N GLN A 263 -6.28 -10.79 19.01
CA GLN A 263 -5.16 -10.87 19.93
C GLN A 263 -4.01 -11.64 19.27
N ALA A 264 -2.85 -11.01 19.19
CA ALA A 264 -1.66 -11.62 18.63
C ALA A 264 -0.94 -12.50 19.65
N TYR A 265 -0.39 -13.62 19.15
CA TYR A 265 0.47 -14.56 19.87
C TYR A 265 1.71 -14.81 19.05
N TYR A 266 2.88 -14.65 19.66
CA TYR A 266 4.18 -14.78 18.99
C TYR A 266 4.94 -15.97 19.53
N ALA A 267 5.80 -16.57 18.70
CA ALA A 267 6.63 -17.71 19.11
C ALA A 267 8.00 -17.70 18.42
N SER A 268 9.01 -18.17 19.14
CA SER A 268 10.38 -18.33 18.64
C SER A 268 10.58 -19.73 18.02
N THR A 269 9.75 -20.70 18.39
CA THR A 269 9.85 -22.10 17.91
C THR A 269 8.51 -22.61 17.38
N LEU A 270 8.56 -23.61 16.50
CA LEU A 270 7.36 -24.29 15.99
C LEU A 270 6.55 -24.97 17.11
N GLU A 271 7.22 -25.51 18.13
CA GLU A 271 6.57 -26.10 19.30
C GLU A 271 5.70 -25.08 20.04
N GLN A 272 6.27 -23.87 20.31
CA GLN A 272 5.53 -22.77 20.92
C GLN A 272 4.36 -22.30 20.03
N GLN A 273 4.58 -22.21 18.71
CA GLN A 273 3.52 -21.87 17.76
C GLN A 273 2.36 -22.87 17.81
N ASN A 274 2.66 -24.16 17.81
CA ASN A 274 1.62 -25.21 17.92
C ASN A 274 0.86 -25.09 19.26
N ALA A 275 1.55 -24.81 20.37
CA ALA A 275 0.91 -24.59 21.66
C ALA A 275 -0.01 -23.35 21.64
N ASN A 276 0.39 -22.25 20.96
CA ASN A 276 -0.46 -21.07 20.77
C ASN A 276 -1.73 -21.43 19.97
N LEU A 277 -1.60 -22.19 18.89
CA LEU A 277 -2.74 -22.61 18.07
C LEU A 277 -3.70 -23.51 18.85
N GLU A 278 -3.21 -24.49 19.60
CA GLU A 278 -4.03 -25.34 20.47
C GLU A 278 -4.75 -24.51 21.54
N TYR A 279 -4.07 -23.52 22.12
CA TYR A 279 -4.69 -22.61 23.10
C TYR A 279 -5.83 -21.81 22.46
N ILE A 280 -5.61 -21.21 21.28
CA ILE A 280 -6.62 -20.43 20.55
C ILE A 280 -7.83 -21.31 20.22
N GLU A 281 -7.63 -22.51 19.67
CA GLU A 281 -8.70 -23.45 19.36
C GLU A 281 -9.53 -23.83 20.60
N SER A 282 -8.90 -23.95 21.76
CA SER A 282 -9.60 -24.27 23.02
C SER A 282 -10.41 -23.10 23.60
N TYR A 283 -10.08 -21.89 23.20
CA TYR A 283 -10.68 -20.65 23.72
C TYR A 283 -11.77 -20.10 22.78
N ASP A 284 -11.62 -20.27 21.47
CA ASP A 284 -12.54 -19.76 20.45
C ASP A 284 -13.73 -20.72 20.19
N ASN A 285 -13.74 -21.94 20.76
CA ASN A 285 -14.85 -22.89 20.77
C ASN A 285 -15.69 -22.74 22.06
#